data_be84301c34aa98d858e695e494e64451
#
_entry.id   be84301c34aa98d858e695e494e64451
#
_cell.length_a   1.000
_cell.length_b   1.000
_cell.length_c   1.000
_cell.angle_alpha   90.00
_cell.angle_beta   90.00
_cell.angle_gamma   90.00
#
_symmetry.space_group_name_H-M   'P 1'
#
loop_
_entity.id
_entity.type
_entity.pdbx_description
1 polymer ?
#
loop_
_entity_poly.entity_id
_entity_poly.type
_entity_poly.pdbx_seq_one_letter_code
_entity_poly.pdbx_strand_id
1 'polypeptide(L)'
;WDVRVDHLWADEMVIGENDSRSWHTRERDFESDRLRDAEAASFGYLTVRITWGQVKYDLEETLVRLAKILRVRAGTASRDPT
;
A
#
# COMPACT_ATOMS: atom_id res chain seq x y z
N TRP A 1 1.16 -17.38 -0.22
CA TRP A 1 0.22 -16.26 -0.22
C TRP A 1 -0.10 -15.88 -1.66
N ASP A 2 -1.31 -16.16 -2.04
CA ASP A 2 -1.76 -16.00 -3.42
C ASP A 2 -2.81 -14.89 -3.49
N VAL A 3 -2.36 -13.64 -3.48
CA VAL A 3 -3.23 -12.48 -3.52
C VAL A 3 -2.82 -11.57 -4.67
N ARG A 4 -3.82 -11.16 -5.44
CA ARG A 4 -3.60 -10.21 -6.52
C ARG A 4 -3.48 -8.80 -5.97
N VAL A 5 -2.43 -8.09 -6.35
CA VAL A 5 -2.22 -6.71 -5.93
C VAL A 5 -2.04 -5.83 -7.18
N ASP A 6 -2.34 -4.53 -7.04
CA ASP A 6 -2.22 -3.60 -8.16
C ASP A 6 -0.76 -3.31 -8.50
N HIS A 7 0.05 -3.02 -7.49
CA HIS A 7 1.47 -2.77 -7.65
C HIS A 7 2.24 -3.45 -6.53
N LEU A 8 3.41 -3.94 -6.86
CA LEU A 8 4.27 -4.57 -5.88
C LEU A 8 5.69 -4.05 -6.02
N TRP A 9 6.22 -3.46 -4.97
CA TRP A 9 7.64 -3.14 -4.85
C TRP A 9 8.26 -4.21 -3.96
N ALA A 10 8.72 -5.29 -4.59
CA ALA A 10 9.16 -6.46 -3.86
C ALA A 10 10.37 -6.20 -2.97
N ASP A 11 11.33 -5.43 -3.47
CA ASP A 11 12.54 -5.15 -2.70
C ASP A 11 12.25 -4.32 -1.45
N GLU A 12 11.31 -3.38 -1.55
CA GLU A 12 10.91 -2.54 -0.44
C GLU A 12 9.82 -3.18 0.41
N MET A 13 9.24 -4.27 -0.07
CA MET A 13 8.12 -4.96 0.58
C MET A 13 6.93 -4.03 0.78
N VAL A 14 6.56 -3.33 -0.29
CA VAL A 14 5.43 -2.40 -0.30
C VAL A 14 4.43 -2.84 -1.36
N ILE A 15 3.16 -2.83 -0.98
CA ILE A 15 2.04 -3.09 -1.89
C ILE A 15 1.31 -1.78 -2.12
N GLY A 16 1.14 -1.39 -3.38
CA GLY A 16 0.34 -0.23 -3.74
C GLY A 16 -1.02 -0.66 -4.24
N GLU A 17 -2.07 -0.14 -3.64
CA GLU A 17 -3.44 -0.45 -4.03
C GLU A 17 -4.14 0.82 -4.48
N ASN A 18 -4.75 0.76 -5.64
CA ASN A 18 -5.61 1.84 -6.11
C ASN A 18 -6.96 1.68 -5.44
N ASP A 19 -7.26 2.62 -4.56
CA ASP A 19 -8.54 2.61 -3.87
C ASP A 19 -9.53 3.48 -4.64
N SER A 20 -10.18 2.88 -5.61
CA SER A 20 -11.18 3.55 -6.42
C SER A 20 -12.59 3.33 -5.89
N ARG A 21 -12.71 2.88 -4.66
CA ARG A 21 -14.01 2.64 -4.06
C ARG A 21 -14.81 3.93 -4.05
N SER A 22 -16.04 3.80 -4.51
CA SER A 22 -16.97 4.91 -4.45
C SER A 22 -17.52 5.01 -3.02
N TRP A 23 -18.23 6.09 -2.77
CA TRP A 23 -18.92 6.27 -1.50
C TRP A 23 -20.02 5.23 -1.28
N HIS A 24 -20.23 4.32 -2.24
CA HIS A 24 -21.14 3.19 -2.10
C HIS A 24 -20.46 1.96 -1.50
N THR A 25 -19.20 2.06 -1.13
CA THR A 25 -18.46 0.92 -0.55
C THR A 25 -19.19 0.41 0.69
N ARG A 26 -19.42 -0.88 0.70
CA ARG A 26 -20.13 -1.53 1.80
C ARG A 26 -19.16 -1.83 2.93
N GLU A 27 -19.71 -1.87 4.13
CA GLU A 27 -18.95 -2.20 5.32
C GLU A 27 -18.22 -3.53 5.18
N ARG A 28 -18.84 -4.49 4.52
CA ARG A 28 -18.24 -5.81 4.28
C ARG A 28 -16.94 -5.71 3.46
N ASP A 29 -16.92 -4.84 2.47
CA ASP A 29 -15.74 -4.65 1.65
C ASP A 29 -14.62 -4.00 2.44
N PHE A 30 -14.97 -3.08 3.34
CA PHE A 30 -14.01 -2.44 4.21
C PHE A 30 -13.34 -3.46 5.14
N GLU A 31 -14.12 -4.33 5.74
CA GLU A 31 -13.59 -5.37 6.62
C GLU A 31 -12.67 -6.33 5.87
N SER A 32 -13.07 -6.71 4.65
CA SER A 32 -12.26 -7.57 3.81
C SER A 32 -10.91 -6.93 3.50
N ASP A 33 -10.89 -5.63 3.20
CA ASP A 33 -9.67 -4.91 2.92
C ASP A 33 -8.78 -4.83 4.15
N ARG A 34 -9.38 -4.61 5.34
CA ARG A 34 -8.59 -4.56 6.57
C ARG A 34 -7.94 -5.91 6.87
N LEU A 35 -8.64 -6.98 6.57
CA LEU A 35 -8.11 -8.32 6.76
C LEU A 35 -6.95 -8.59 5.80
N ARG A 36 -7.09 -8.18 4.55
CA ARG A 36 -6.03 -8.31 3.56
C ARG A 36 -4.78 -7.53 3.96
N ASP A 37 -4.98 -6.32 4.49
CA ASP A 37 -3.87 -5.49 4.94
C ASP A 37 -3.15 -6.16 6.12
N ALA A 38 -3.89 -6.74 7.05
CA ALA A 38 -3.32 -7.44 8.18
C ALA A 38 -2.55 -8.68 7.74
N GLU A 39 -3.09 -9.41 6.78
CA GLU A 39 -2.43 -10.59 6.24
C GLU A 39 -1.13 -10.20 5.54
N ALA A 40 -1.15 -9.16 4.72
CA ALA A 40 0.05 -8.66 4.06
C ALA A 40 1.11 -8.25 5.09
N ALA A 41 0.68 -7.57 6.16
CA ALA A 41 1.59 -7.17 7.22
C ALA A 41 2.23 -8.36 7.91
N SER A 42 1.50 -9.47 8.02
CA SER A 42 2.04 -10.68 8.64
C SER A 42 3.18 -11.29 7.82
N PHE A 43 3.26 -10.95 6.54
CA PHE A 43 4.36 -11.36 5.67
C PHE A 43 5.41 -10.25 5.52
N GLY A 44 5.28 -9.17 6.26
CA GLY A 44 6.24 -8.08 6.23
C GLY A 44 5.96 -6.99 5.21
N TYR A 45 4.82 -7.01 4.57
CA TYR A 45 4.46 -6.03 3.55
C TYR A 45 3.65 -4.88 4.13
N LEU A 46 3.98 -3.67 3.69
CA LEU A 46 3.19 -2.48 3.99
C LEU A 46 2.27 -2.19 2.81
N THR A 47 0.98 -2.04 3.07
CA THR A 47 0.03 -1.69 2.03
C THR A 47 -0.21 -0.19 2.04
N VAL A 48 -0.02 0.45 0.89
CA VAL A 48 -0.28 1.87 0.70
C VAL A 48 -1.47 2.01 -0.24
N ARG A 49 -2.53 2.62 0.25
CA ARG A 49 -3.75 2.83 -0.54
C ARG A 49 -3.78 4.25 -1.07
N ILE A 50 -3.96 4.39 -2.37
CA ILE A 50 -4.00 5.68 -3.03
C ILE A 50 -5.41 5.84 -3.59
N THR A 51 -6.11 6.87 -3.14
CA THR A 51 -7.48 7.12 -3.55
C THR A 51 -7.52 7.93 -4.84
N TRP A 52 -8.65 7.84 -5.53
CA TRP A 52 -8.87 8.63 -6.73
C TRP A 52 -8.79 10.13 -6.45
N GLY A 53 -9.31 10.55 -5.29
CA GLY A 53 -9.23 11.96 -4.89
C GLY A 53 -7.80 12.44 -4.73
N GLN A 54 -6.93 11.60 -4.16
CA GLN A 54 -5.51 11.93 -4.03
C GLN A 54 -4.86 12.09 -5.39
N VAL A 55 -5.17 11.20 -6.33
CA VAL A 55 -4.62 11.28 -7.69
C VAL A 55 -5.10 12.54 -8.40
N LYS A 56 -6.37 12.88 -8.23
CA LYS A 56 -6.97 14.01 -8.94
C LYS A 56 -6.59 15.36 -8.35
N TYR A 57 -6.56 15.47 -7.03
CA TYR A 57 -6.42 16.77 -6.36
C TYR A 57 -5.10 16.95 -5.63
N ASP A 58 -4.45 15.86 -5.23
CA ASP A 58 -3.24 15.91 -4.40
C ASP A 58 -2.15 15.01 -4.96
N LEU A 59 -2.05 14.92 -6.28
CA LEU A 59 -1.13 13.98 -6.91
C LEU A 59 0.31 14.20 -6.50
N GLU A 60 0.78 15.45 -6.53
CA GLU A 60 2.17 15.75 -6.21
C GLU A 60 2.51 15.34 -4.78
N GLU A 61 1.67 15.71 -3.83
CA GLU A 61 1.89 15.35 -2.44
C GLU A 61 1.81 13.84 -2.24
N THR A 62 0.92 13.18 -2.96
CA THR A 62 0.77 11.74 -2.89
C THR A 62 2.04 11.05 -3.38
N LEU A 63 2.60 11.51 -4.49
CA LEU A 63 3.82 10.93 -5.05
C LEU A 63 5.02 11.19 -4.15
N VAL A 64 5.12 12.36 -3.56
CA VAL A 64 6.19 12.69 -2.62
C VAL A 64 6.11 11.76 -1.40
N ARG A 65 4.92 11.55 -0.89
CA ARG A 65 4.71 10.66 0.26
C ARG A 65 5.07 9.22 -0.09
N LEU A 66 4.63 8.76 -1.25
CA LEU A 66 4.95 7.40 -1.70
C LEU A 66 6.46 7.21 -1.86
N ALA A 67 7.13 8.18 -2.48
CA ALA A 67 8.57 8.10 -2.66
C ALA A 67 9.29 8.05 -1.31
N LYS A 68 8.80 8.80 -0.34
CA LYS A 68 9.37 8.78 1.01
C LYS A 68 9.17 7.43 1.68
N ILE A 69 7.99 6.85 1.54
CA ILE A 69 7.69 5.53 2.08
C ILE A 69 8.64 4.49 1.49
N LEU A 70 8.79 4.49 0.17
CA LEU A 70 9.66 3.55 -0.50
C LEU A 70 11.12 3.71 -0.06
N ARG A 71 11.56 4.94 0.14
CA ARG A 71 12.90 5.22 0.59
C ARG A 71 13.15 4.70 2.01
N VAL A 72 12.19 4.91 2.89
CA VAL A 72 12.26 4.41 4.27
C VAL A 72 12.29 2.89 4.27
N ARG A 73 11.44 2.26 3.48
CA ARG A 73 11.39 0.81 3.41
C ARG A 73 12.68 0.23 2.82
N ALA A 74 13.22 0.88 1.79
CA ALA A 74 14.48 0.46 1.20
C ALA A 74 15.62 0.50 2.21
N GLY A 75 15.68 1.58 3.01
CA GLY A 75 16.66 1.69 4.06
C GLY A 75 16.55 0.59 5.09
N THR A 76 15.32 0.26 5.46
CA THR A 76 15.05 -0.83 6.40
C THR A 76 15.44 -2.18 5.80
N ALA A 77 15.09 -2.39 4.53
CA ALA A 77 15.37 -3.65 3.86
C ALA A 77 16.88 -3.86 3.68
N SER A 78 17.64 -2.80 3.47
CA SER A 78 19.08 -2.89 3.28
C SER A 78 19.85 -2.99 4.58
N ARG A 79 19.18 -2.85 5.72
CA ARG A 79 19.79 -3.03 7.03
C ARG A 79 19.78 -4.50 7.41
N ASP A 80 20.46 -5.27 6.64
CA ASP A 80 20.60 -6.67 6.96
C ASP A 80 21.50 -6.80 8.20
N PRO A 81 21.03 -7.49 9.23
CA PRO A 81 21.82 -7.65 10.46
C PRO A 81 23.05 -8.51 10.29
N THR A 82 23.19 -9.15 9.17
CA THR A 82 24.43 -9.89 8.92
C THR A 82 25.55 -8.95 8.48
#